data_7c9cdab5a001621e1f30cde3bc141934
#
_entry.id   7c9cdab5a001621e1f30cde3bc141934
#
_cell.length_a   1.000
_cell.length_b   1.000
_cell.length_c   1.000
_cell.angle_alpha   90.00
_cell.angle_beta   90.00
_cell.angle_gamma   90.00
#
_symmetry.space_group_name_H-M   'P 1'
#
loop_
_entity.id
_entity.type
_entity.pdbx_description
1 polymer ?
#
loop_
_entity_poly.entity_id
_entity_poly.type
_entity_poly.pdbx_seq_one_letter_code
_entity_poly.pdbx_strand_id
1 'polypeptide(L)'
;GSGANIAYTPTTTTTYYAESFITPTSYTFNYTGGMQTYTVPMGVTSLSVDVYGAQGGFGYNVPTIIPGLGGRVQAVMAVTPGEVLNIWVGGKGGDGGTTVGGTAGFNGGGTGGGWSGGRSGGGGGGASDIRQGGNALSNRVIIGAGGGGSGVNHSSGDAGGNAGGLNGSNGLTGTYLGSGG
;
A
#
# COMPACT_ATOMS: atom_id res chain seq x y z
N GLY A 1 -23.68 10.09 16.94
CA GLY A 1 -24.39 11.26 16.48
C GLY A 1 -25.78 11.29 17.05
N SER A 2 -26.16 12.35 17.76
CA SER A 2 -27.51 12.57 18.26
C SER A 2 -28.38 12.95 17.03
N GLY A 3 -29.22 12.04 16.60
CA GLY A 3 -30.26 12.35 15.63
C GLY A 3 -31.20 13.40 16.19
N ALA A 4 -31.52 14.42 15.40
CA ALA A 4 -32.56 15.39 15.77
C ALA A 4 -33.89 14.65 15.88
N ASN A 5 -34.56 14.77 17.01
CA ASN A 5 -35.92 14.31 17.20
C ASN A 5 -36.84 15.26 16.42
N ILE A 6 -37.38 14.76 15.29
CA ILE A 6 -38.42 15.49 14.56
C ILE A 6 -39.76 15.01 15.07
N ALA A 7 -40.41 15.82 15.91
CA ALA A 7 -41.80 15.59 16.32
C ALA A 7 -42.74 16.22 15.28
N TYR A 8 -43.56 15.42 14.64
CA TYR A 8 -44.56 15.86 13.72
C TYR A 8 -45.91 15.20 14.04
N THR A 9 -46.96 16.00 14.14
CA THR A 9 -48.34 15.52 14.37
C THR A 9 -49.17 15.68 13.07
N PRO A 10 -49.35 14.57 12.30
CA PRO A 10 -50.08 14.65 11.05
C PRO A 10 -51.57 14.89 11.32
N THR A 11 -52.15 15.77 10.53
CA THR A 11 -53.61 16.07 10.54
C THR A 11 -54.38 15.25 9.51
N THR A 12 -53.65 14.54 8.63
CA THR A 12 -54.25 13.67 7.58
C THR A 12 -53.34 12.42 7.46
N THR A 13 -53.91 11.29 6.99
CA THR A 13 -53.12 10.11 6.67
C THR A 13 -52.19 10.40 5.49
N THR A 14 -50.90 10.38 5.74
CA THR A 14 -49.85 10.56 4.71
C THR A 14 -48.65 9.68 5.03
N THR A 15 -47.87 9.40 4.00
CA THR A 15 -46.62 8.62 4.15
C THR A 15 -45.45 9.60 4.28
N TYR A 16 -44.66 9.43 5.33
CA TYR A 16 -43.44 10.20 5.55
C TYR A 16 -42.22 9.32 5.27
N TYR A 17 -41.25 9.88 4.61
CA TYR A 17 -39.93 9.25 4.38
C TYR A 17 -38.90 9.97 5.24
N ALA A 18 -38.15 9.23 6.05
CA ALA A 18 -37.00 9.74 6.76
C ALA A 18 -35.75 9.20 6.06
N GLU A 19 -34.89 10.08 5.60
CA GLU A 19 -33.61 9.74 5.00
C GLU A 19 -32.49 10.12 5.97
N SER A 20 -31.58 9.18 6.23
CA SER A 20 -30.40 9.42 7.06
C SER A 20 -29.22 9.71 6.13
N PHE A 21 -28.65 10.90 6.23
CA PHE A 21 -27.42 11.25 5.54
C PHE A 21 -26.22 10.84 6.40
N ILE A 22 -25.39 9.91 5.91
CA ILE A 22 -24.10 9.60 6.52
C ILE A 22 -23.10 10.61 5.98
N THR A 23 -22.54 11.44 6.85
CA THR A 23 -21.44 12.33 6.47
C THR A 23 -20.22 11.47 6.10
N PRO A 24 -19.63 11.62 4.90
CA PRO A 24 -18.45 10.88 4.51
C PRO A 24 -17.33 11.11 5.53
N THR A 25 -16.81 10.03 6.11
CA THR A 25 -15.68 10.08 7.03
C THR A 25 -14.49 9.40 6.37
N SER A 26 -13.33 10.06 6.39
CA SER A 26 -12.08 9.51 5.85
C SER A 26 -11.22 8.92 6.98
N TYR A 27 -10.68 7.73 6.76
CA TYR A 27 -9.74 7.06 7.66
C TYR A 27 -8.43 6.83 6.93
N THR A 28 -7.31 7.11 7.61
CA THR A 28 -5.97 6.88 7.07
C THR A 28 -5.25 5.82 7.90
N PHE A 29 -4.70 4.82 7.22
CA PHE A 29 -3.88 3.77 7.81
C PHE A 29 -2.44 3.99 7.42
N ASN A 30 -1.56 4.22 8.41
CA ASN A 30 -0.13 4.37 8.22
C ASN A 30 0.59 3.06 8.50
N TYR A 31 1.84 2.95 8.03
CA TYR A 31 2.69 1.81 8.30
C TYR A 31 2.93 1.61 9.80
N THR A 32 2.67 0.40 10.30
CA THR A 32 2.87 0.00 11.71
C THR A 32 3.73 -1.26 11.85
N GLY A 33 4.12 -1.89 10.73
CA GLY A 33 4.81 -3.17 10.74
C GLY A 33 3.91 -4.37 11.02
N GLY A 34 2.60 -4.20 11.05
CA GLY A 34 1.62 -5.24 11.33
C GLY A 34 0.27 -5.00 10.67
N MET A 35 -0.61 -5.97 10.82
CA MET A 35 -1.99 -5.87 10.38
C MET A 35 -2.77 -4.86 11.23
N GLN A 36 -3.62 -4.08 10.58
CA GLN A 36 -4.60 -3.19 11.16
C GLN A 36 -5.99 -3.63 10.72
N THR A 37 -7.03 -3.23 11.42
CA THR A 37 -8.41 -3.60 11.09
C THR A 37 -9.29 -2.38 10.93
N TYR A 38 -10.29 -2.49 10.07
CA TYR A 38 -11.34 -1.51 9.91
C TYR A 38 -12.70 -2.22 9.97
N THR A 39 -13.54 -1.81 10.92
CA THR A 39 -14.93 -2.30 10.98
C THR A 39 -15.82 -1.37 10.19
N VAL A 40 -16.51 -1.92 9.20
CA VAL A 40 -17.43 -1.16 8.33
C VAL A 40 -18.61 -0.65 9.17
N PRO A 41 -18.90 0.67 9.18
CA PRO A 41 -20.02 1.21 9.92
C PRO A 41 -21.37 0.69 9.43
N MET A 42 -22.34 0.66 10.33
CA MET A 42 -23.72 0.32 9.97
C MET A 42 -24.26 1.27 8.90
N GLY A 43 -24.92 0.70 7.90
CA GLY A 43 -25.47 1.44 6.76
C GLY A 43 -24.49 1.72 5.62
N VAL A 44 -23.20 1.39 5.77
CA VAL A 44 -22.18 1.53 4.71
C VAL A 44 -22.11 0.25 3.89
N THR A 45 -22.35 0.34 2.58
CA THR A 45 -22.31 -0.80 1.64
C THR A 45 -21.22 -0.67 0.57
N SER A 46 -20.52 0.48 0.53
CA SER A 46 -19.37 0.69 -0.36
C SER A 46 -18.34 1.62 0.27
N LEU A 47 -17.08 1.42 -0.06
CA LEU A 47 -15.96 2.26 0.36
C LEU A 47 -15.18 2.73 -0.87
N SER A 48 -14.90 4.05 -0.94
CA SER A 48 -13.88 4.56 -1.84
C SER A 48 -12.53 4.42 -1.16
N VAL A 49 -11.58 3.77 -1.81
CA VAL A 49 -10.28 3.46 -1.24
C VAL A 49 -9.16 3.99 -2.14
N ASP A 50 -8.06 4.40 -1.51
CA ASP A 50 -6.84 4.88 -2.16
C ASP A 50 -5.65 4.19 -1.48
N VAL A 51 -5.02 3.27 -2.20
CA VAL A 51 -4.00 2.36 -1.66
C VAL A 51 -2.66 2.64 -2.32
N TYR A 52 -1.65 2.90 -1.51
CA TYR A 52 -0.28 3.17 -1.95
C TYR A 52 0.66 2.05 -1.48
N GLY A 53 1.39 1.44 -2.41
CA GLY A 53 2.50 0.57 -2.09
C GLY A 53 3.71 1.36 -1.57
N ALA A 54 4.62 0.69 -0.91
CA ALA A 54 5.82 1.32 -0.36
C ALA A 54 6.93 1.47 -1.40
N GLN A 55 7.77 2.49 -1.21
CA GLN A 55 8.98 2.71 -2.00
C GLN A 55 10.05 1.67 -1.67
N GLY A 56 10.92 1.36 -2.63
CA GLY A 56 12.14 0.59 -2.41
C GLY A 56 13.20 1.33 -1.58
N GLY A 57 14.24 0.62 -1.19
CA GLY A 57 15.42 1.15 -0.50
C GLY A 57 16.47 1.67 -1.46
N PHE A 58 17.33 2.55 -0.96
CA PHE A 58 18.51 3.05 -1.71
C PHE A 58 19.62 2.00 -1.74
N GLY A 59 20.38 1.95 -2.81
CA GLY A 59 21.65 1.26 -2.83
C GLY A 59 22.68 1.97 -1.94
N TYR A 60 23.72 1.24 -1.53
CA TYR A 60 24.75 1.77 -0.63
C TYR A 60 25.47 2.97 -1.23
N ASN A 61 25.48 4.07 -0.49
CA ASN A 61 26.20 5.31 -0.82
C ASN A 61 25.90 5.91 -2.20
N VAL A 62 24.67 5.71 -2.72
CA VAL A 62 24.18 6.31 -3.98
C VAL A 62 22.83 7.01 -3.75
N PRO A 63 22.77 8.05 -2.89
CA PRO A 63 21.50 8.70 -2.53
C PRO A 63 20.84 9.46 -3.69
N THR A 64 21.56 9.68 -4.78
CA THR A 64 21.05 10.32 -5.99
C THR A 64 20.30 9.36 -6.92
N ILE A 65 20.45 8.04 -6.71
CA ILE A 65 19.78 7.03 -7.51
C ILE A 65 18.48 6.64 -6.80
N ILE A 66 17.37 7.07 -7.37
CA ILE A 66 16.06 6.96 -6.75
C ILE A 66 15.57 5.51 -6.85
N PRO A 67 15.21 4.86 -5.72
CA PRO A 67 14.52 3.58 -5.76
C PRO A 67 13.11 3.76 -6.35
N GLY A 68 12.54 2.66 -6.83
CA GLY A 68 11.21 2.64 -7.40
C GLY A 68 10.14 3.08 -6.39
N LEU A 69 9.19 3.85 -6.86
CA LEU A 69 8.02 4.25 -6.10
C LEU A 69 7.00 3.12 -6.07
N GLY A 70 6.26 3.00 -4.96
CA GLY A 70 5.10 2.12 -4.88
C GLY A 70 3.98 2.57 -5.81
N GLY A 71 3.18 1.61 -6.26
CA GLY A 71 1.99 1.85 -7.08
C GLY A 71 0.85 2.42 -6.27
N ARG A 72 -0.01 3.18 -6.93
CA ARG A 72 -1.26 3.70 -6.37
C ARG A 72 -2.45 3.03 -7.04
N VAL A 73 -3.43 2.60 -6.25
CA VAL A 73 -4.71 2.06 -6.73
C VAL A 73 -5.84 2.80 -6.06
N GLN A 74 -6.75 3.32 -6.87
CA GLN A 74 -8.00 3.93 -6.43
C GLN A 74 -9.16 3.06 -6.91
N ALA A 75 -10.08 2.72 -6.02
CA ALA A 75 -11.23 1.89 -6.34
C ALA A 75 -12.41 2.17 -5.41
N VAL A 76 -13.58 1.74 -5.86
CA VAL A 76 -14.76 1.59 -5.01
C VAL A 76 -14.98 0.11 -4.79
N MET A 77 -15.02 -0.33 -3.54
CA MET A 77 -15.26 -1.72 -3.17
C MET A 77 -16.60 -1.89 -2.47
N ALA A 78 -17.30 -2.98 -2.77
CA ALA A 78 -18.49 -3.37 -2.05
C ALA A 78 -18.11 -3.94 -0.67
N VAL A 79 -18.89 -3.58 0.34
CA VAL A 79 -18.69 -4.01 1.72
C VAL A 79 -20.02 -4.32 2.38
N THR A 80 -19.97 -5.11 3.45
CA THR A 80 -21.13 -5.41 4.28
C THR A 80 -21.04 -4.64 5.61
N PRO A 81 -22.14 -3.97 6.06
CA PRO A 81 -22.14 -3.31 7.36
C PRO A 81 -21.74 -4.27 8.49
N GLY A 82 -20.81 -3.84 9.33
CA GLY A 82 -20.28 -4.64 10.45
C GLY A 82 -19.16 -5.61 10.09
N GLU A 83 -18.83 -5.82 8.81
CA GLU A 83 -17.68 -6.65 8.46
C GLU A 83 -16.37 -6.02 8.88
N VAL A 84 -15.35 -6.85 9.11
CA VAL A 84 -14.01 -6.43 9.46
C VAL A 84 -13.09 -6.63 8.26
N LEU A 85 -12.52 -5.53 7.77
CA LEU A 85 -11.47 -5.54 6.76
C LEU A 85 -10.11 -5.60 7.43
N ASN A 86 -9.21 -6.42 6.90
CA ASN A 86 -7.82 -6.50 7.33
C ASN A 86 -6.97 -5.62 6.41
N ILE A 87 -6.27 -4.64 7.01
CA ILE A 87 -5.48 -3.63 6.29
C ILE A 87 -4.00 -3.91 6.53
N TRP A 88 -3.25 -4.08 5.46
CA TRP A 88 -1.81 -4.27 5.49
C TRP A 88 -1.14 -3.12 4.76
N VAL A 89 -0.39 -2.29 5.47
CA VAL A 89 0.35 -1.18 4.88
C VAL A 89 1.79 -1.60 4.65
N GLY A 90 2.24 -1.51 3.42
CA GLY A 90 3.59 -1.89 3.01
C GLY A 90 4.67 -1.07 3.71
N GLY A 91 5.77 -1.71 4.06
CA GLY A 91 6.96 -1.05 4.56
C GLY A 91 7.93 -0.68 3.43
N LYS A 92 8.63 0.45 3.58
CA LYS A 92 9.74 0.81 2.69
C LYS A 92 10.81 -0.29 2.70
N GLY A 93 11.42 -0.55 1.55
CA GLY A 93 12.61 -1.40 1.47
C GLY A 93 13.79 -0.79 2.23
N GLY A 94 14.59 -1.64 2.87
CA GLY A 94 15.80 -1.21 3.56
C GLY A 94 16.88 -0.73 2.58
N ASP A 95 17.71 0.19 3.02
CA ASP A 95 18.83 0.67 2.22
C ASP A 95 19.98 -0.37 2.25
N GLY A 96 20.71 -0.47 1.15
CA GLY A 96 21.86 -1.37 1.02
C GLY A 96 23.00 -0.96 1.95
N GLY A 97 23.67 -1.95 2.55
CA GLY A 97 24.88 -1.76 3.34
C GLY A 97 26.17 -1.98 2.53
N THR A 98 27.30 -2.00 3.22
CA THR A 98 28.61 -2.22 2.60
C THR A 98 28.68 -3.57 1.91
N THR A 99 28.25 -4.64 2.58
CA THR A 99 28.33 -6.03 2.09
C THR A 99 26.97 -6.74 2.10
N VAL A 100 26.00 -6.19 2.80
CA VAL A 100 24.66 -6.77 2.96
C VAL A 100 23.64 -5.94 2.21
N GLY A 101 22.81 -6.58 1.40
CA GLY A 101 21.71 -5.94 0.70
C GLY A 101 20.66 -5.38 1.66
N GLY A 102 19.92 -4.40 1.22
CA GLY A 102 18.83 -3.80 1.97
C GLY A 102 17.77 -4.86 2.32
N THR A 103 17.17 -4.74 3.49
CA THR A 103 16.10 -5.66 3.93
C THR A 103 14.86 -5.50 3.08
N ALA A 104 14.10 -6.59 2.96
CA ALA A 104 12.78 -6.58 2.33
C ALA A 104 11.82 -5.64 3.06
N GLY A 105 11.05 -4.86 2.32
CA GLY A 105 9.92 -4.10 2.85
C GLY A 105 8.82 -5.03 3.37
N PHE A 106 8.20 -4.67 4.47
CA PHE A 106 7.09 -5.43 5.06
C PHE A 106 5.95 -5.65 4.06
N ASN A 107 5.33 -6.82 4.11
CA ASN A 107 4.25 -7.28 3.25
C ASN A 107 4.66 -7.50 1.79
N GLY A 108 5.78 -8.21 1.57
CA GLY A 108 6.15 -8.82 0.29
C GLY A 108 7.23 -8.11 -0.51
N GLY A 109 8.00 -7.22 0.09
CA GLY A 109 9.22 -6.71 -0.53
C GLY A 109 10.28 -7.81 -0.70
N GLY A 110 11.19 -7.64 -1.66
CA GLY A 110 12.37 -8.50 -1.84
C GLY A 110 13.60 -7.91 -1.13
N THR A 111 14.55 -8.76 -0.73
CA THR A 111 15.85 -8.29 -0.22
C THR A 111 16.75 -7.81 -1.35
N GLY A 112 17.51 -6.75 -1.10
CA GLY A 112 18.54 -6.28 -2.03
C GLY A 112 19.70 -7.28 -2.17
N GLY A 113 20.36 -7.25 -3.31
CA GLY A 113 21.58 -8.05 -3.52
C GLY A 113 22.74 -7.56 -2.66
N GLY A 114 23.38 -8.46 -1.93
CA GLY A 114 24.62 -8.19 -1.22
C GLY A 114 25.83 -8.36 -2.16
N TRP A 115 26.90 -7.59 -1.91
CA TRP A 115 28.15 -7.72 -2.65
C TRP A 115 29.38 -7.53 -1.75
N SER A 116 30.27 -8.50 -1.72
CA SER A 116 31.48 -8.50 -0.92
C SER A 116 32.50 -7.41 -1.30
N GLY A 117 32.34 -6.78 -2.47
CA GLY A 117 33.16 -5.66 -2.93
C GLY A 117 32.81 -4.32 -2.33
N GLY A 118 31.94 -4.24 -1.33
CA GLY A 118 31.73 -3.03 -0.54
C GLY A 118 30.54 -2.16 -0.93
N ARG A 119 29.60 -2.65 -1.77
CA ARG A 119 28.40 -1.92 -2.17
C ARG A 119 27.23 -2.88 -2.45
N SER A 120 26.14 -2.72 -1.79
CA SER A 120 24.99 -3.59 -1.93
C SER A 120 23.74 -2.82 -2.35
N GLY A 121 22.84 -3.47 -3.07
CA GLY A 121 21.59 -2.90 -3.53
C GLY A 121 20.57 -2.69 -2.41
N GLY A 122 19.64 -1.76 -2.61
CA GLY A 122 18.48 -1.56 -1.74
C GLY A 122 17.45 -2.68 -1.86
N GLY A 123 16.67 -2.92 -0.82
CA GLY A 123 15.56 -3.86 -0.83
C GLY A 123 14.32 -3.29 -1.54
N GLY A 124 13.45 -4.16 -2.03
CA GLY A 124 12.16 -3.78 -2.59
C GLY A 124 11.18 -3.33 -1.50
N GLY A 125 10.31 -2.37 -1.80
CA GLY A 125 9.20 -1.96 -0.95
C GLY A 125 8.11 -3.03 -0.90
N GLY A 126 7.34 -3.06 0.19
CA GLY A 126 6.21 -3.96 0.35
C GLY A 126 4.92 -3.42 -0.27
N ALA A 127 4.00 -4.32 -0.56
CA ALA A 127 2.67 -3.96 -1.01
C ALA A 127 1.79 -3.47 0.14
N SER A 128 0.87 -2.54 -0.14
CA SER A 128 -0.27 -2.29 0.74
C SER A 128 -1.49 -3.00 0.20
N ASP A 129 -2.26 -3.66 1.04
CA ASP A 129 -3.44 -4.37 0.58
C ASP A 129 -4.59 -4.34 1.58
N ILE A 130 -5.82 -4.49 1.04
CA ILE A 130 -7.05 -4.69 1.80
C ILE A 130 -7.49 -6.12 1.57
N ARG A 131 -7.77 -6.84 2.67
CA ARG A 131 -8.27 -8.22 2.64
C ARG A 131 -9.68 -8.28 3.21
N GLN A 132 -10.54 -9.00 2.52
CA GLN A 132 -11.96 -9.18 2.86
C GLN A 132 -12.27 -10.66 3.06
N GLY A 133 -13.07 -10.99 4.06
CA GLY A 133 -13.46 -12.37 4.36
C GLY A 133 -12.37 -13.24 4.98
N GLY A 134 -11.22 -12.67 5.36
CA GLY A 134 -10.13 -13.38 6.00
C GLY A 134 -8.78 -12.66 5.89
N ASN A 135 -7.70 -13.34 6.37
CA ASN A 135 -6.37 -12.73 6.45
C ASN A 135 -5.33 -13.41 5.54
N ALA A 136 -5.71 -14.40 4.75
CA ALA A 136 -4.81 -15.06 3.80
C ALA A 136 -4.49 -14.16 2.60
N LEU A 137 -3.41 -14.46 1.88
CA LEU A 137 -3.07 -13.73 0.65
C LEU A 137 -4.16 -13.86 -0.41
N SER A 138 -4.90 -14.97 -0.42
CA SER A 138 -6.06 -15.19 -1.30
C SER A 138 -7.26 -14.28 -0.99
N ASN A 139 -7.27 -13.62 0.19
CA ASN A 139 -8.33 -12.68 0.57
C ASN A 139 -8.05 -11.24 0.12
N ARG A 140 -6.91 -10.98 -0.53
CA ARG A 140 -6.59 -9.66 -1.08
C ARG A 140 -7.61 -9.26 -2.15
N VAL A 141 -8.28 -8.13 -1.96
CA VAL A 141 -9.24 -7.57 -2.92
C VAL A 141 -8.71 -6.34 -3.63
N ILE A 142 -7.80 -5.61 -2.98
CA ILE A 142 -7.15 -4.42 -3.55
C ILE A 142 -5.69 -4.44 -3.11
N ILE A 143 -4.77 -4.17 -4.05
CA ILE A 143 -3.32 -4.22 -3.82
C ILE A 143 -2.64 -3.04 -4.50
N GLY A 144 -1.95 -2.20 -3.73
CA GLY A 144 -0.95 -1.26 -4.23
C GLY A 144 0.44 -1.91 -4.14
N ALA A 145 1.06 -2.21 -5.26
CA ALA A 145 2.35 -2.92 -5.30
C ALA A 145 3.51 -2.06 -4.79
N GLY A 146 4.51 -2.68 -4.17
CA GLY A 146 5.75 -2.00 -3.77
C GLY A 146 6.68 -1.72 -4.95
N GLY A 147 7.52 -0.69 -4.83
CA GLY A 147 8.56 -0.34 -5.81
C GLY A 147 9.84 -1.13 -5.61
N GLY A 148 10.65 -1.27 -6.66
CA GLY A 148 11.95 -1.95 -6.62
C GLY A 148 13.01 -1.14 -5.86
N GLY A 149 13.97 -1.80 -5.22
CA GLY A 149 15.16 -1.16 -4.66
C GLY A 149 16.09 -0.65 -5.76
N SER A 150 16.90 0.38 -5.48
CA SER A 150 17.92 0.81 -6.42
C SER A 150 19.17 -0.07 -6.34
N GLY A 151 19.76 -0.31 -7.51
CA GLY A 151 21.02 -1.01 -7.63
C GLY A 151 22.21 -0.09 -7.34
N VAL A 152 23.40 -0.71 -7.20
CA VAL A 152 24.68 -0.01 -7.15
C VAL A 152 25.66 -0.67 -8.09
N ASN A 153 26.46 0.12 -8.76
CA ASN A 153 27.63 -0.35 -9.46
C ASN A 153 28.85 0.52 -9.10
N HIS A 154 30.04 0.22 -9.64
CA HIS A 154 31.32 0.78 -9.19
C HIS A 154 31.40 2.34 -9.22
N SER A 155 30.63 3.00 -10.06
CA SER A 155 30.65 4.47 -10.23
C SER A 155 29.27 5.09 -10.47
N SER A 156 28.24 4.30 -10.61
CA SER A 156 26.86 4.70 -10.86
C SER A 156 25.90 3.72 -10.16
N GLY A 157 24.66 4.01 -10.14
CA GLY A 157 23.62 3.10 -9.64
C GLY A 157 22.50 2.99 -10.66
N ASP A 158 21.69 1.99 -10.50
CA ASP A 158 20.53 1.75 -11.34
C ASP A 158 19.27 2.07 -10.55
N ALA A 159 18.39 2.89 -11.11
CA ALA A 159 17.12 3.23 -10.48
C ALA A 159 16.24 1.97 -10.36
N GLY A 160 15.55 1.84 -9.24
CA GLY A 160 14.55 0.80 -9.05
C GLY A 160 13.34 1.01 -9.97
N GLY A 161 12.70 -0.08 -10.43
CA GLY A 161 11.46 -0.02 -11.18
C GLY A 161 10.31 0.52 -10.33
N ASN A 162 9.51 1.45 -10.87
CA ASN A 162 8.29 1.88 -10.20
C ASN A 162 7.20 0.84 -10.34
N ALA A 163 6.43 0.63 -9.29
CA ALA A 163 5.20 -0.13 -9.41
C ALA A 163 4.15 0.70 -10.18
N GLY A 164 3.38 0.03 -11.02
CA GLY A 164 2.27 0.62 -11.77
C GLY A 164 0.92 0.04 -11.36
N GLY A 165 -0.16 0.55 -11.93
CA GLY A 165 -1.50 -0.03 -11.73
C GLY A 165 -1.62 -1.40 -12.40
N LEU A 166 -1.52 -1.44 -13.73
CA LEU A 166 -1.59 -2.69 -14.50
C LEU A 166 -0.21 -3.27 -14.80
N ASN A 167 0.77 -2.41 -15.08
CA ASN A 167 2.16 -2.77 -15.34
C ASN A 167 3.09 -1.84 -14.59
N GLY A 168 4.11 -2.39 -13.95
CA GLY A 168 5.22 -1.63 -13.41
C GLY A 168 6.21 -1.21 -14.50
N SER A 169 7.09 -0.26 -14.20
CA SER A 169 8.23 0.05 -15.05
C SER A 169 9.42 -0.84 -14.70
N ASN A 170 10.21 -1.22 -15.70
CA ASN A 170 11.50 -1.85 -15.44
C ASN A 170 12.43 -0.87 -14.71
N GLY A 171 13.29 -1.40 -13.83
CA GLY A 171 14.45 -0.66 -13.35
C GLY A 171 15.38 -0.34 -14.53
N LEU A 172 16.21 0.70 -14.37
CA LEU A 172 17.26 0.97 -15.35
C LEU A 172 18.33 -0.12 -15.23
N THR A 173 18.70 -0.71 -16.36
CA THR A 173 19.82 -1.66 -16.43
C THR A 173 21.10 -0.90 -16.69
N GLY A 174 22.02 -0.90 -15.71
CA GLY A 174 23.41 -0.52 -15.94
C GLY A 174 24.13 -1.55 -16.81
N THR A 175 25.35 -1.23 -17.20
CA THR A 175 26.19 -2.05 -18.08
C THR A 175 26.57 -3.43 -17.50
N TYR A 176 26.22 -3.70 -16.23
CA TYR A 176 26.39 -4.97 -15.56
C TYR A 176 25.05 -5.45 -15.04
N LEU A 177 24.61 -6.60 -15.52
CA LEU A 177 23.34 -7.24 -15.23
C LEU A 177 23.16 -7.47 -13.71
N GLY A 178 22.46 -6.57 -13.03
CA GLY A 178 21.81 -6.86 -11.77
C GLY A 178 20.44 -7.48 -12.08
N SER A 179 20.21 -8.72 -11.65
CA SER A 179 18.89 -9.32 -11.74
C SER A 179 17.95 -8.58 -10.80
N GLY A 180 17.06 -7.75 -11.35
CA GLY A 180 15.91 -7.27 -10.61
C GLY A 180 15.00 -8.45 -10.26
N GLY A 181 14.54 -8.52 -9.02
CA GLY A 181 13.51 -9.43 -8.55
C GLY A 181 12.12 -8.92 -8.90
#